data_db1308f1abefa9973345ca1dba440bb5
#
_entry.id   db1308f1abefa9973345ca1dba440bb5
#
_cell.length_a   1.000
_cell.length_b   1.000
_cell.length_c   1.000
_cell.angle_alpha   90.00
_cell.angle_beta   90.00
_cell.angle_gamma   90.00
#
_symmetry.space_group_name_H-M   'P 1'
#
loop_
_entity.id
_entity.type
_entity.pdbx_description
1 polymer ?
#
loop_
_entity_poly.entity_id
_entity_poly.type
_entity_poly.pdbx_seq_one_letter_code
_entity_poly.pdbx_strand_id
1 'polypeptide(L)'
;MTRQILIKCENWLIVNTSGSVGNFVYNLPQGGHLSENNQNEEYFNFRAQLNYQTTMGEKHDLTVLAGAEIRQDEWNGTMSERYGYDDKKLTYKQVDWATLAQGVVGQLSSASLTFSERLQVTSTKHRYVSAYANAGYTYDSKYSLNASVRVEQADLFGTDPKYRYRPLWSVGAGWLMTRESFLNDIAWLDMLKLRVTYGITGNVDQSSSPYLLGAYITSPYTQNSLTSILTPPNPMLRWEKTSTLNIGTDFALLGRLKGSLEFYRRYSSDLLANKTLDPSLGFESARVNNGAMRNTGLEISLSYDWLNNKEWALNTTLTAANNKNKIMKVGFTPSNALDMLRYPGSNYLKGDTYNSIYAYRYAGLTENGDPSVYDENGEIKANEPVRNINALVNVGQLTPKWNGALAVNLRWKTWEFFTKFVYYTGHSLRNDVTPLYSTYGSLQSTSTYGSINGAMHKDMVNRWTESNKDTDIPAMRSATSADSDRENLWRYADSHVLSASFIKCRNIGVSYSFPKNLLQKINLQNVVIRAQVDNPFYWAANDEGIDPESFNANEGMRTQFMMPTYSVGLNINF
;
A
#
# COMPACT_ATOMS: atom_id res chain seq x y z
N MET A 1 -17.82 -14.55 -6.10
CA MET A 1 -17.35 -15.96 -6.21
C MET A 1 -16.00 -15.96 -6.91
N THR A 2 -14.94 -16.37 -6.26
CA THR A 2 -13.61 -16.47 -6.87
C THR A 2 -13.23 -17.93 -6.98
N ARG A 3 -12.95 -18.39 -8.21
CA ARG A 3 -12.45 -19.74 -8.49
C ARG A 3 -11.00 -19.66 -8.93
N GLN A 4 -10.13 -20.42 -8.30
CA GLN A 4 -8.73 -20.53 -8.67
C GLN A 4 -8.38 -22.00 -8.95
N ILE A 5 -7.90 -22.28 -10.15
CA ILE A 5 -7.42 -23.60 -10.55
C ILE A 5 -5.88 -23.53 -10.58
N LEU A 6 -5.23 -24.25 -9.69
CA LEU A 6 -3.77 -24.37 -9.63
C LEU A 6 -3.33 -25.71 -10.21
N ILE A 7 -2.50 -25.67 -11.24
CA ILE A 7 -1.77 -26.84 -11.73
C ILE A 7 -0.45 -26.88 -10.98
N LYS A 8 -0.29 -27.84 -10.08
CA LYS A 8 0.94 -27.98 -9.28
C LYS A 8 2.01 -28.75 -10.04
N CYS A 9 3.24 -28.21 -10.00
CA CYS A 9 4.44 -28.74 -10.65
C CYS A 9 5.06 -29.98 -9.96
N GLU A 10 6.05 -30.61 -10.62
CA GLU A 10 6.69 -31.89 -10.34
C GLU A 10 7.18 -32.13 -8.90
N ASN A 11 7.61 -31.12 -8.17
CA ASN A 11 8.06 -31.26 -6.77
C ASN A 11 6.98 -31.75 -5.81
N TRP A 12 5.71 -31.59 -6.15
CA TRP A 12 4.58 -32.06 -5.36
C TRP A 12 4.36 -33.57 -5.47
N LEU A 13 4.70 -34.17 -6.63
CA LEU A 13 4.67 -35.61 -6.87
C LEU A 13 5.52 -36.39 -5.86
N ILE A 14 6.64 -35.86 -5.48
CA ILE A 14 7.67 -36.46 -4.67
C ILE A 14 7.22 -36.74 -3.24
N VAL A 15 6.47 -35.81 -2.66
CA VAL A 15 5.95 -35.91 -1.28
C VAL A 15 4.60 -36.61 -1.27
N ASN A 16 3.85 -36.54 -2.38
CA ASN A 16 2.49 -37.05 -2.47
C ASN A 16 2.39 -38.54 -2.83
N THR A 17 3.52 -39.22 -3.15
CA THR A 17 3.48 -40.63 -3.54
C THR A 17 3.92 -41.55 -2.40
N SER A 18 3.18 -42.63 -2.18
CA SER A 18 3.54 -43.78 -1.35
C SER A 18 3.55 -45.09 -2.16
N GLY A 19 3.99 -46.19 -1.60
CA GLY A 19 4.06 -47.48 -2.28
C GLY A 19 5.46 -47.87 -2.72
N SER A 20 5.62 -48.88 -3.58
CA SER A 20 6.91 -49.39 -4.10
C SER A 20 7.20 -48.83 -5.50
N VAL A 21 8.46 -48.86 -5.92
CA VAL A 21 8.88 -48.47 -7.27
C VAL A 21 8.10 -49.27 -8.31
N GLY A 22 7.36 -48.57 -9.17
CA GLY A 22 6.48 -49.19 -10.17
C GLY A 22 5.00 -49.27 -9.76
N ASN A 23 4.66 -49.09 -8.47
CA ASN A 23 3.30 -49.08 -7.93
C ASN A 23 3.09 -47.89 -6.99
N PHE A 24 3.13 -46.70 -7.53
CA PHE A 24 2.89 -45.47 -6.76
C PHE A 24 1.41 -45.25 -6.46
N VAL A 25 1.11 -45.03 -5.19
CA VAL A 25 -0.20 -44.55 -4.74
C VAL A 25 -0.10 -43.02 -4.54
N TYR A 26 -1.01 -42.31 -5.14
CA TYR A 26 -1.12 -40.84 -4.96
C TYR A 26 -2.04 -40.56 -3.79
N ASN A 27 -1.48 -40.06 -2.69
CA ASN A 27 -2.22 -39.75 -1.47
C ASN A 27 -3.24 -38.59 -1.71
N LEU A 28 -2.83 -37.60 -2.50
CA LEU A 28 -3.76 -36.64 -3.09
C LEU A 28 -3.95 -36.97 -4.56
N PRO A 29 -5.21 -37.09 -5.04
CA PRO A 29 -5.50 -37.53 -6.40
C PRO A 29 -4.87 -36.65 -7.47
N GLN A 30 -4.41 -37.28 -8.56
CA GLN A 30 -3.96 -36.55 -9.75
C GLN A 30 -5.13 -35.81 -10.41
N GLY A 31 -4.86 -34.59 -10.90
CA GLY A 31 -5.80 -33.68 -11.52
C GLY A 31 -5.59 -32.25 -11.03
N GLY A 32 -6.49 -31.37 -11.37
CA GLY A 32 -6.45 -29.98 -10.91
C GLY A 32 -6.72 -29.84 -9.40
N HIS A 33 -6.31 -28.75 -8.82
CA HIS A 33 -6.70 -28.30 -7.50
C HIS A 33 -7.69 -27.15 -7.65
N LEU A 34 -8.95 -27.36 -7.25
CA LEU A 34 -10.00 -26.35 -7.24
C LEU A 34 -10.10 -25.73 -5.85
N SER A 35 -9.85 -24.44 -5.75
CA SER A 35 -10.14 -23.64 -4.56
C SER A 35 -11.35 -22.75 -4.84
N GLU A 36 -12.41 -22.92 -4.08
CA GLU A 36 -13.63 -22.11 -4.19
C GLU A 36 -13.78 -21.25 -2.94
N ASN A 37 -13.92 -19.95 -3.15
CA ASN A 37 -14.25 -18.99 -2.10
C ASN A 37 -15.56 -18.29 -2.47
N ASN A 38 -16.61 -18.60 -1.73
CA ASN A 38 -17.91 -17.95 -1.84
C ASN A 38 -18.08 -16.98 -0.71
N GLN A 39 -18.32 -15.71 -1.02
CA GLN A 39 -18.56 -14.67 -0.04
C GLN A 39 -19.87 -13.97 -0.38
N ASN A 40 -20.73 -13.86 0.63
CA ASN A 40 -21.98 -13.11 0.58
C ASN A 40 -21.90 -11.97 1.58
N GLU A 41 -22.24 -10.77 1.11
CA GLU A 41 -22.31 -9.57 1.93
C GLU A 41 -23.75 -9.08 1.99
N GLU A 42 -24.25 -8.90 3.20
CA GLU A 42 -25.55 -8.31 3.47
C GLU A 42 -25.35 -6.97 4.16
N TYR A 43 -25.86 -5.94 3.54
CA TYR A 43 -25.76 -4.57 4.00
C TYR A 43 -27.14 -4.02 4.29
N PHE A 44 -27.36 -3.57 5.53
CA PHE A 44 -28.56 -2.84 5.93
C PHE A 44 -28.19 -1.42 6.37
N ASN A 45 -28.85 -0.42 5.82
CA ASN A 45 -28.70 0.98 6.22
C ASN A 45 -30.06 1.66 6.29
N PHE A 46 -30.35 2.22 7.45
CA PHE A 46 -31.48 3.11 7.64
C PHE A 46 -30.98 4.48 8.06
N ARG A 47 -31.35 5.52 7.30
CA ARG A 47 -30.97 6.91 7.55
C ARG A 47 -32.19 7.79 7.55
N ALA A 48 -32.34 8.62 8.60
CA ALA A 48 -33.29 9.71 8.65
C ALA A 48 -32.53 11.04 8.71
N GLN A 49 -32.90 11.99 7.82
CA GLN A 49 -32.18 13.24 7.67
C GLN A 49 -33.15 14.40 7.41
N LEU A 50 -32.91 15.51 8.08
CA LEU A 50 -33.58 16.78 7.87
C LEU A 50 -32.61 17.78 7.24
N ASN A 51 -33.02 18.44 6.16
CA ASN A 51 -32.27 19.50 5.51
C ASN A 51 -33.09 20.78 5.63
N TYR A 52 -32.42 21.84 6.02
CA TYR A 52 -32.99 23.19 6.07
C TYR A 52 -32.08 24.15 5.35
N GLN A 53 -32.63 24.93 4.41
CA GLN A 53 -31.90 25.95 3.68
C GLN A 53 -32.76 27.20 3.64
N THR A 54 -32.17 28.36 3.97
CA THR A 54 -32.83 29.62 3.91
C THR A 54 -31.86 30.75 3.56
N THR A 55 -32.37 31.75 2.84
CA THR A 55 -31.69 33.01 2.60
C THR A 55 -32.47 34.08 3.36
N MET A 56 -31.85 34.71 4.34
CA MET A 56 -32.46 35.77 5.16
C MET A 56 -31.97 37.12 4.66
N GLY A 57 -32.87 37.90 4.08
CA GLY A 57 -32.51 39.08 3.33
C GLY A 57 -31.66 38.72 2.11
N GLU A 58 -30.84 39.66 1.62
CA GLU A 58 -29.98 39.45 0.44
C GLU A 58 -28.57 38.93 0.77
N LYS A 59 -28.22 38.83 2.07
CA LYS A 59 -26.83 38.66 2.50
C LYS A 59 -26.55 37.41 3.35
N HIS A 60 -27.57 36.76 3.86
CA HIS A 60 -27.38 35.68 4.82
C HIS A 60 -27.90 34.36 4.27
N ASP A 61 -27.02 33.47 3.86
CA ASP A 61 -27.36 32.12 3.43
C ASP A 61 -27.03 31.14 4.54
N LEU A 62 -28.02 30.39 4.99
CA LEU A 62 -27.89 29.36 6.02
C LEU A 62 -28.33 28.01 5.47
N THR A 63 -27.46 27.00 5.62
CA THR A 63 -27.77 25.60 5.35
C THR A 63 -27.55 24.80 6.62
N VAL A 64 -28.51 23.97 7.03
CA VAL A 64 -28.40 23.08 8.18
C VAL A 64 -28.87 21.70 7.76
N LEU A 65 -28.13 20.71 8.17
CA LEU A 65 -28.44 19.30 7.96
C LEU A 65 -28.25 18.59 9.29
N ALA A 66 -29.24 17.79 9.71
CA ALA A 66 -29.12 16.92 10.86
C ALA A 66 -29.74 15.56 10.58
N GLY A 67 -29.15 14.50 11.10
CA GLY A 67 -29.64 13.16 10.85
C GLY A 67 -29.11 12.12 11.81
N ALA A 68 -29.72 10.94 11.71
CA ALA A 68 -29.29 9.73 12.41
C ALA A 68 -29.26 8.57 11.43
N GLU A 69 -28.37 7.62 11.71
CA GLU A 69 -28.13 6.46 10.85
C GLU A 69 -27.90 5.21 11.70
N ILE A 70 -28.49 4.11 11.27
CA ILE A 70 -28.22 2.75 11.78
C ILE A 70 -27.75 1.92 10.62
N ARG A 71 -26.59 1.26 10.78
CA ARG A 71 -25.98 0.41 9.75
C ARG A 71 -25.62 -0.94 10.33
N GLN A 72 -25.82 -1.98 9.56
CA GLN A 72 -25.32 -3.32 9.82
C GLN A 72 -24.65 -3.87 8.58
N ASP A 73 -23.44 -4.41 8.76
CA ASP A 73 -22.68 -5.10 7.73
C ASP A 73 -22.51 -6.56 8.20
N GLU A 74 -22.84 -7.52 7.35
CA GLU A 74 -22.69 -8.94 7.63
C GLU A 74 -22.03 -9.65 6.46
N TRP A 75 -20.91 -10.31 6.73
CA TRP A 75 -20.16 -11.10 5.76
C TRP A 75 -20.22 -12.56 6.14
N ASN A 76 -20.75 -13.39 5.25
CA ASN A 76 -20.76 -14.83 5.40
C ASN A 76 -19.96 -15.45 4.25
N GLY A 77 -18.98 -16.29 4.60
CA GLY A 77 -18.06 -16.87 3.64
C GLY A 77 -17.91 -18.38 3.83
N THR A 78 -17.71 -19.08 2.71
CA THR A 78 -17.28 -20.48 2.71
C THR A 78 -16.11 -20.65 1.77
N MET A 79 -15.02 -21.21 2.27
CA MET A 79 -13.87 -21.61 1.46
C MET A 79 -13.75 -23.12 1.48
N SER A 80 -13.60 -23.72 0.32
CA SER A 80 -13.39 -25.15 0.19
C SER A 80 -12.34 -25.47 -0.87
N GLU A 81 -11.59 -26.54 -0.63
CA GLU A 81 -10.59 -27.05 -1.56
C GLU A 81 -10.95 -28.46 -2.02
N ARG A 82 -10.77 -28.74 -3.32
CA ARG A 82 -11.04 -30.03 -3.95
C ARG A 82 -9.84 -30.44 -4.80
N TYR A 83 -9.48 -31.70 -4.72
CA TYR A 83 -8.33 -32.27 -5.41
C TYR A 83 -8.77 -33.29 -6.48
N GLY A 84 -7.90 -33.49 -7.48
CA GLY A 84 -8.24 -34.34 -8.63
C GLY A 84 -9.37 -33.75 -9.48
N TYR A 85 -9.46 -32.42 -9.56
CA TYR A 85 -10.49 -31.71 -10.31
C TYR A 85 -10.24 -31.83 -11.82
N ASP A 86 -11.32 -32.10 -12.56
CA ASP A 86 -11.37 -32.12 -14.02
C ASP A 86 -12.25 -30.95 -14.47
N ASP A 87 -11.65 -29.97 -15.12
CA ASP A 87 -12.31 -28.73 -15.56
C ASP A 87 -13.30 -28.93 -16.71
N LYS A 88 -13.13 -30.00 -17.48
CA LYS A 88 -14.06 -30.37 -18.59
C LYS A 88 -15.30 -31.11 -18.11
N LYS A 89 -15.12 -32.00 -17.12
CA LYS A 89 -16.20 -32.79 -16.55
C LYS A 89 -16.86 -32.16 -15.35
N LEU A 90 -16.20 -31.11 -14.75
CA LEU A 90 -16.61 -30.43 -13.51
C LEU A 90 -16.75 -31.41 -12.33
N THR A 91 -15.85 -32.40 -12.25
CA THR A 91 -15.82 -33.42 -11.20
C THR A 91 -14.53 -33.36 -10.42
N TYR A 92 -14.53 -33.90 -9.21
CA TYR A 92 -13.34 -34.07 -8.37
C TYR A 92 -13.29 -35.48 -7.77
N LYS A 93 -12.13 -35.85 -7.23
CA LYS A 93 -11.93 -37.18 -6.63
C LYS A 93 -11.99 -37.10 -5.10
N GLN A 94 -12.39 -38.18 -4.48
CA GLN A 94 -12.38 -38.30 -3.01
C GLN A 94 -10.94 -38.42 -2.51
N VAL A 95 -10.69 -37.84 -1.32
CA VAL A 95 -9.41 -37.85 -0.63
C VAL A 95 -9.56 -38.51 0.74
N ASP A 96 -8.65 -39.38 1.12
CA ASP A 96 -8.61 -39.95 2.46
C ASP A 96 -7.93 -38.96 3.44
N TRP A 97 -8.73 -38.04 3.94
CA TRP A 97 -8.28 -37.04 4.87
C TRP A 97 -7.82 -37.61 6.21
N ALA A 98 -8.39 -38.75 6.64
CA ALA A 98 -8.03 -39.36 7.92
C ALA A 98 -6.59 -39.89 7.91
N THR A 99 -6.18 -40.54 6.84
CA THR A 99 -4.81 -40.99 6.64
C THR A 99 -3.84 -39.83 6.45
N LEU A 100 -4.21 -38.82 5.67
CA LEU A 100 -3.38 -37.62 5.44
C LEU A 100 -3.17 -36.78 6.69
N ALA A 101 -4.15 -36.71 7.58
CA ALA A 101 -4.03 -35.97 8.84
C ALA A 101 -3.01 -36.61 9.81
N GLN A 102 -2.79 -37.92 9.74
CA GLN A 102 -1.80 -38.62 10.54
C GLN A 102 -0.37 -38.43 9.99
N GLY A 103 -0.25 -37.97 8.76
CA GLY A 103 1.01 -37.80 8.05
C GLY A 103 1.43 -39.05 7.26
N VAL A 104 1.70 -38.86 5.98
CA VAL A 104 2.16 -39.88 5.06
C VAL A 104 3.58 -39.56 4.62
N VAL A 105 4.51 -40.52 4.80
CA VAL A 105 5.88 -40.33 4.34
C VAL A 105 5.95 -40.58 2.84
N GLY A 106 6.52 -39.64 2.10
CA GLY A 106 6.69 -39.76 0.66
C GLY A 106 7.69 -40.87 0.29
N GLN A 107 7.39 -41.61 -0.78
CA GLN A 107 8.27 -42.73 -1.23
C GLN A 107 9.65 -42.26 -1.70
N LEU A 108 9.70 -41.06 -2.28
CA LEU A 108 10.91 -40.49 -2.88
C LEU A 108 11.58 -39.43 -1.96
N SER A 109 11.06 -39.22 -0.77
CA SER A 109 11.54 -38.24 0.20
C SER A 109 11.22 -38.70 1.61
N SER A 110 12.11 -38.45 2.56
CA SER A 110 11.84 -38.60 3.98
C SER A 110 10.89 -37.56 4.56
N ALA A 111 10.42 -36.61 3.73
CA ALA A 111 9.45 -35.61 4.15
C ALA A 111 8.06 -36.20 4.34
N SER A 112 7.40 -35.85 5.43
CA SER A 112 6.02 -36.23 5.71
C SER A 112 5.04 -35.22 5.10
N LEU A 113 4.03 -35.72 4.38
CA LEU A 113 2.90 -34.97 3.92
C LEU A 113 1.77 -35.06 4.95
N THR A 114 1.53 -33.99 5.68
CA THR A 114 0.37 -33.86 6.57
C THR A 114 -0.61 -32.88 5.95
N PHE A 115 -1.87 -33.32 5.74
CA PHE A 115 -2.88 -32.52 5.09
C PHE A 115 -4.25 -32.77 5.71
N SER A 116 -5.04 -31.71 5.87
CA SER A 116 -6.41 -31.80 6.37
C SER A 116 -7.39 -31.24 5.34
N GLU A 117 -8.63 -31.70 5.39
CA GLU A 117 -9.68 -31.10 4.60
C GLU A 117 -9.81 -29.61 4.92
N ARG A 118 -9.80 -28.79 3.90
CA ARG A 118 -10.01 -27.34 4.04
C ARG A 118 -11.46 -27.00 3.71
N LEU A 119 -12.26 -26.91 4.77
CA LEU A 119 -13.57 -26.31 4.75
C LEU A 119 -13.58 -25.22 5.84
N GLN A 120 -13.64 -23.98 5.41
CA GLN A 120 -13.67 -22.84 6.33
C GLN A 120 -15.00 -22.12 6.14
N VAL A 121 -15.72 -21.93 7.25
CA VAL A 121 -16.93 -21.09 7.30
C VAL A 121 -16.60 -19.87 8.12
N THR A 122 -16.87 -18.70 7.58
CA THR A 122 -16.66 -17.41 8.25
C THR A 122 -17.98 -16.65 8.31
N SER A 123 -18.25 -16.02 9.45
CA SER A 123 -19.36 -15.08 9.61
C SER A 123 -18.88 -13.92 10.47
N THR A 124 -19.03 -12.72 9.94
CA THR A 124 -18.64 -11.48 10.63
C THR A 124 -19.79 -10.50 10.53
N LYS A 125 -20.18 -9.91 11.64
CA LYS A 125 -21.29 -8.97 11.72
C LYS A 125 -20.88 -7.76 12.56
N HIS A 126 -21.05 -6.56 11.97
CA HIS A 126 -20.82 -5.30 12.66
C HIS A 126 -22.04 -4.40 12.62
N ARG A 127 -22.27 -3.67 13.71
CA ARG A 127 -23.37 -2.74 13.86
C ARG A 127 -22.88 -1.37 14.27
N TYR A 128 -23.48 -0.35 13.64
CA TYR A 128 -23.13 1.04 13.84
C TYR A 128 -24.38 1.88 14.09
N VAL A 129 -24.29 2.81 15.01
CA VAL A 129 -25.32 3.82 15.26
C VAL A 129 -24.64 5.18 15.28
N SER A 130 -25.17 6.14 14.57
CA SER A 130 -24.60 7.48 14.53
C SER A 130 -25.66 8.58 14.49
N ALA A 131 -25.30 9.73 15.03
CA ALA A 131 -26.02 10.98 14.87
C ALA A 131 -25.04 12.05 14.35
N TYR A 132 -25.50 12.91 13.46
CA TYR A 132 -24.64 13.91 12.83
C TYR A 132 -25.43 15.21 12.55
N ALA A 133 -24.68 16.32 12.52
CA ALA A 133 -25.18 17.60 12.08
C ALA A 133 -24.09 18.38 11.33
N ASN A 134 -24.51 19.14 10.30
CA ASN A 134 -23.69 20.08 9.56
C ASN A 134 -24.40 21.40 9.48
N ALA A 135 -23.65 22.49 9.61
CA ALA A 135 -24.14 23.85 9.39
C ALA A 135 -23.18 24.61 8.50
N GLY A 136 -23.70 25.29 7.50
CA GLY A 136 -23.00 26.21 6.63
C GLY A 136 -23.67 27.58 6.66
N TYR A 137 -22.88 28.62 6.86
CA TYR A 137 -23.36 30.00 6.86
C TYR A 137 -22.47 30.83 5.95
N THR A 138 -23.08 31.59 5.04
CA THR A 138 -22.39 32.54 4.17
C THR A 138 -22.97 33.92 4.36
N TYR A 139 -22.11 34.91 4.60
CA TYR A 139 -22.46 36.30 4.72
C TYR A 139 -21.96 37.11 3.52
N ASP A 140 -22.87 37.84 2.89
CA ASP A 140 -22.62 38.73 1.75
C ASP A 140 -21.86 38.04 0.59
N SER A 141 -22.00 36.73 0.48
CA SER A 141 -21.21 35.87 -0.44
C SER A 141 -19.69 36.07 -0.33
N LYS A 142 -19.19 36.63 0.77
CA LYS A 142 -17.78 36.94 1.05
C LYS A 142 -17.20 36.03 2.10
N TYR A 143 -17.91 35.86 3.22
CA TYR A 143 -17.45 35.11 4.38
C TYR A 143 -18.27 33.85 4.50
N SER A 144 -17.61 32.72 4.56
CA SER A 144 -18.24 31.40 4.77
C SER A 144 -17.74 30.77 6.06
N LEU A 145 -18.66 30.22 6.86
CA LEU A 145 -18.38 29.44 8.05
C LEU A 145 -19.07 28.09 7.90
N ASN A 146 -18.33 27.01 8.13
CA ASN A 146 -18.85 25.66 8.08
C ASN A 146 -18.50 24.93 9.37
N ALA A 147 -19.45 24.17 9.94
CA ALA A 147 -19.24 23.33 11.11
C ALA A 147 -19.90 21.98 10.91
N SER A 148 -19.24 20.94 11.37
CA SER A 148 -19.79 19.58 11.35
C SER A 148 -19.52 18.87 12.67
N VAL A 149 -20.44 18.00 13.06
CA VAL A 149 -20.28 17.08 14.19
C VAL A 149 -20.92 15.74 13.87
N ARG A 150 -20.26 14.66 14.25
CA ARG A 150 -20.78 13.29 14.19
C ARG A 150 -20.40 12.56 15.45
N VAL A 151 -21.36 11.89 16.04
CA VAL A 151 -21.15 10.93 17.13
C VAL A 151 -21.50 9.56 16.59
N GLU A 152 -20.58 8.62 16.69
CA GLU A 152 -20.77 7.27 16.20
C GLU A 152 -20.37 6.24 17.26
N GLN A 153 -21.14 5.18 17.35
CA GLN A 153 -20.87 4.01 18.19
C GLN A 153 -20.92 2.76 17.32
N ALA A 154 -19.99 1.84 17.56
CA ALA A 154 -19.92 0.53 16.92
C ALA A 154 -19.64 -0.55 17.96
N ASP A 155 -19.95 -1.80 17.63
CA ASP A 155 -19.61 -2.99 18.43
C ASP A 155 -18.09 -3.25 18.49
N LEU A 156 -17.32 -2.58 17.65
CA LEU A 156 -15.85 -2.61 17.60
C LEU A 156 -15.16 -1.81 18.71
N PHE A 157 -15.91 -1.00 19.46
CA PHE A 157 -15.32 -0.17 20.53
C PHE A 157 -15.26 -0.88 21.86
N GLY A 158 -14.27 -0.47 22.65
CA GLY A 158 -14.09 -0.96 24.01
C GLY A 158 -15.27 -0.70 24.93
N THR A 159 -15.31 -1.44 26.00
CA THR A 159 -16.41 -1.39 26.99
C THR A 159 -16.28 -0.23 27.98
N ASP A 160 -15.12 0.43 28.06
CA ASP A 160 -14.88 1.57 28.94
C ASP A 160 -15.73 2.80 28.53
N PRO A 161 -16.66 3.27 29.41
CA PRO A 161 -17.55 4.40 29.12
C PRO A 161 -16.82 5.69 28.72
N LYS A 162 -15.60 5.90 29.21
CA LYS A 162 -14.77 7.08 28.92
C LYS A 162 -14.50 7.26 27.43
N TYR A 163 -14.49 6.19 26.66
CA TYR A 163 -14.14 6.18 25.25
C TYR A 163 -15.32 6.05 24.30
N ARG A 164 -16.54 5.89 24.85
CA ARG A 164 -17.77 5.86 24.06
C ARG A 164 -18.22 7.24 23.64
N TYR A 165 -18.96 7.32 22.55
CA TYR A 165 -19.63 8.53 22.04
C TYR A 165 -18.72 9.75 21.86
N ARG A 166 -17.44 9.55 21.51
CA ARG A 166 -16.53 10.66 21.24
C ARG A 166 -16.93 11.39 19.94
N PRO A 167 -17.17 12.71 19.99
CA PRO A 167 -17.54 13.44 18.80
C PRO A 167 -16.36 13.60 17.84
N LEU A 168 -16.62 13.38 16.57
CA LEU A 168 -15.80 13.81 15.45
C LEU A 168 -16.39 15.12 14.97
N TRP A 169 -15.56 16.12 14.74
CA TRP A 169 -16.06 17.46 14.37
C TRP A 169 -15.06 18.21 13.53
N SER A 170 -15.57 19.18 12.77
CA SER A 170 -14.75 20.12 12.05
C SER A 170 -15.38 21.50 12.03
N VAL A 171 -14.53 22.52 11.93
CA VAL A 171 -14.92 23.91 11.68
C VAL A 171 -14.02 24.48 10.59
N GLY A 172 -14.60 25.27 9.70
CA GLY A 172 -13.87 25.93 8.62
C GLY A 172 -14.40 27.32 8.37
N ALA A 173 -13.50 28.23 8.06
CA ALA A 173 -13.80 29.59 7.62
C ALA A 173 -13.20 29.85 6.24
N GLY A 174 -13.92 30.56 5.40
CA GLY A 174 -13.48 31.00 4.09
C GLY A 174 -13.76 32.49 3.90
N TRP A 175 -12.84 33.16 3.25
CA TRP A 175 -12.96 34.58 2.90
C TRP A 175 -12.65 34.81 1.43
N LEU A 176 -13.68 35.22 0.68
CA LEU A 176 -13.54 35.60 -0.73
C LEU A 176 -13.12 37.07 -0.80
N MET A 177 -11.82 37.30 -0.73
CA MET A 177 -11.21 38.62 -0.59
C MET A 177 -11.50 39.52 -1.80
N THR A 178 -11.62 38.97 -3.00
CA THR A 178 -11.89 39.74 -4.23
C THR A 178 -13.27 40.41 -4.25
N ARG A 179 -14.15 40.05 -3.33
CA ARG A 179 -15.44 40.78 -3.18
C ARG A 179 -15.37 41.95 -2.22
N GLU A 180 -14.20 42.24 -1.67
CA GLU A 180 -13.99 43.42 -0.83
C GLU A 180 -13.70 44.67 -1.67
N SER A 181 -14.21 45.82 -1.22
CA SER A 181 -14.05 47.06 -1.94
C SER A 181 -12.60 47.48 -2.19
N PHE A 182 -11.70 47.12 -1.28
CA PHE A 182 -10.27 47.46 -1.40
C PHE A 182 -9.52 46.63 -2.45
N LEU A 183 -10.12 45.55 -3.00
CA LEU A 183 -9.55 44.73 -4.07
C LEU A 183 -10.29 44.88 -5.42
N ASN A 184 -11.43 45.56 -5.46
CA ASN A 184 -12.23 45.67 -6.67
C ASN A 184 -11.49 46.33 -7.84
N ASP A 185 -10.58 47.24 -7.56
CA ASP A 185 -9.85 48.00 -8.59
C ASP A 185 -8.59 47.31 -9.09
N ILE A 186 -8.31 46.11 -8.60
CA ILE A 186 -7.12 45.33 -9.00
C ILE A 186 -7.45 44.49 -10.22
N ALA A 187 -7.26 45.06 -11.41
CA ALA A 187 -7.64 44.43 -12.68
C ALA A 187 -6.97 43.10 -13.02
N TRP A 188 -5.82 42.78 -12.40
CA TRP A 188 -5.13 41.53 -12.64
C TRP A 188 -5.54 40.40 -11.69
N LEU A 189 -6.32 40.68 -10.63
CA LEU A 189 -6.76 39.75 -9.60
C LEU A 189 -8.22 39.34 -9.82
N ASP A 190 -8.45 38.22 -10.51
CA ASP A 190 -9.80 37.74 -10.82
C ASP A 190 -10.47 37.09 -9.61
N MET A 191 -9.69 36.35 -8.82
CA MET A 191 -10.16 35.65 -7.61
C MET A 191 -9.05 35.50 -6.59
N LEU A 192 -9.37 35.77 -5.33
CA LEU A 192 -8.54 35.42 -4.18
C LEU A 192 -9.44 34.96 -3.03
N LYS A 193 -9.31 33.69 -2.64
CA LYS A 193 -10.07 33.12 -1.53
C LYS A 193 -9.09 32.49 -0.53
N LEU A 194 -9.20 32.87 0.73
CA LEU A 194 -8.50 32.24 1.86
C LEU A 194 -9.42 31.23 2.55
N ARG A 195 -8.85 30.12 2.97
CA ARG A 195 -9.53 29.04 3.69
C ARG A 195 -8.72 28.60 4.88
N VAL A 196 -9.36 28.40 6.02
CA VAL A 196 -8.77 27.76 7.20
C VAL A 196 -9.75 26.73 7.72
N THR A 197 -9.30 25.52 7.91
CA THR A 197 -10.12 24.47 8.51
C THR A 197 -9.35 23.74 9.61
N TYR A 198 -10.08 23.40 10.67
CA TYR A 198 -9.58 22.54 11.72
C TYR A 198 -10.63 21.50 12.09
N GLY A 199 -10.21 20.25 12.25
CA GLY A 199 -11.15 19.20 12.60
C GLY A 199 -10.47 17.97 13.18
N ILE A 200 -11.30 17.11 13.73
CA ILE A 200 -10.93 15.81 14.28
C ILE A 200 -11.72 14.76 13.53
N THR A 201 -10.99 13.85 12.89
CA THR A 201 -11.54 12.64 12.25
C THR A 201 -11.11 11.41 13.02
N GLY A 202 -11.87 10.33 12.90
CA GLY A 202 -11.58 9.04 13.49
C GLY A 202 -11.49 7.94 12.44
N ASN A 203 -10.75 6.88 12.78
CA ASN A 203 -10.72 5.64 12.05
C ASN A 203 -10.87 4.48 13.04
N VAL A 204 -11.56 3.40 12.64
CA VAL A 204 -11.72 2.19 13.43
C VAL A 204 -11.08 1.01 12.69
N ASP A 205 -10.34 0.22 13.41
CA ASP A 205 -9.78 -1.03 12.90
C ASP A 205 -10.78 -2.18 13.13
N GLN A 206 -11.28 -2.74 12.04
CA GLN A 206 -12.22 -3.86 12.06
C GLN A 206 -11.55 -5.20 12.42
N SER A 207 -10.22 -5.27 12.40
CA SER A 207 -9.46 -6.47 12.76
C SER A 207 -9.20 -6.63 14.26
N SER A 208 -9.49 -5.59 15.05
CA SER A 208 -9.29 -5.57 16.50
C SER A 208 -10.62 -5.79 17.25
N SER A 209 -10.56 -6.48 18.38
CA SER A 209 -11.72 -6.74 19.23
C SER A 209 -11.49 -6.22 20.65
N PRO A 210 -12.51 -5.64 21.31
CA PRO A 210 -12.42 -5.28 22.71
C PRO A 210 -12.52 -6.50 23.64
N TYR A 211 -12.96 -7.64 23.11
CA TYR A 211 -13.18 -8.87 23.86
C TYR A 211 -11.99 -9.81 23.77
N LEU A 212 -11.88 -10.72 24.72
CA LEU A 212 -10.98 -11.86 24.65
C LEU A 212 -11.39 -12.75 23.47
N LEU A 213 -10.43 -13.03 22.58
CA LEU A 213 -10.67 -13.93 21.45
C LEU A 213 -9.97 -15.26 21.69
N GLY A 214 -10.68 -16.35 21.42
CA GLY A 214 -10.17 -17.70 21.45
C GLY A 214 -10.50 -18.47 20.17
N ALA A 215 -9.72 -19.48 19.88
CA ALA A 215 -9.97 -20.45 18.82
C ALA A 215 -10.10 -21.84 19.41
N TYR A 216 -11.03 -22.63 18.87
CA TYR A 216 -11.07 -24.06 19.14
C TYR A 216 -10.01 -24.74 18.27
N ILE A 217 -9.09 -25.44 18.92
CA ILE A 217 -8.04 -26.21 18.27
C ILE A 217 -8.03 -27.63 18.82
N THR A 218 -7.51 -28.58 18.05
CA THR A 218 -7.31 -29.95 18.54
C THR A 218 -5.95 -30.03 19.23
N SER A 219 -5.95 -30.54 20.47
CA SER A 219 -4.70 -30.78 21.20
C SER A 219 -3.84 -31.82 20.49
N PRO A 220 -2.58 -31.51 20.19
CA PRO A 220 -1.67 -32.49 19.57
C PRO A 220 -1.36 -33.66 20.48
N TYR A 221 -1.59 -33.53 21.79
CA TYR A 221 -1.28 -34.56 22.79
C TYR A 221 -2.48 -35.44 23.13
N THR A 222 -3.65 -34.86 23.31
CA THR A 222 -4.85 -35.57 23.77
C THR A 222 -5.87 -35.81 22.67
N GLN A 223 -5.66 -35.24 21.47
CA GLN A 223 -6.60 -35.25 20.34
C GLN A 223 -8.01 -34.72 20.66
N ASN A 224 -8.17 -34.08 21.82
CA ASN A 224 -9.40 -33.45 22.23
C ASN A 224 -9.45 -31.98 21.81
N SER A 225 -10.64 -31.45 21.63
CA SER A 225 -10.84 -30.02 21.39
C SER A 225 -10.45 -29.22 22.65
N LEU A 226 -9.67 -28.17 22.45
CA LEU A 226 -9.33 -27.20 23.48
C LEU A 226 -9.51 -25.78 22.95
N THR A 227 -9.70 -24.83 23.85
CA THR A 227 -9.75 -23.40 23.50
C THR A 227 -8.38 -22.78 23.70
N SER A 228 -7.78 -22.30 22.62
CA SER A 228 -6.56 -21.49 22.65
C SER A 228 -6.96 -20.01 22.68
N ILE A 229 -6.44 -19.26 23.65
CA ILE A 229 -6.66 -17.81 23.70
C ILE A 229 -5.70 -17.15 22.70
N LEU A 230 -6.26 -16.38 21.76
CA LEU A 230 -5.50 -15.73 20.68
C LEU A 230 -5.09 -14.30 21.06
N THR A 231 -6.00 -13.54 21.64
CA THR A 231 -5.74 -12.13 22.00
C THR A 231 -6.33 -11.80 23.36
N PRO A 232 -5.62 -11.00 24.18
CA PRO A 232 -6.17 -10.50 25.45
C PRO A 232 -7.31 -9.49 25.18
N PRO A 233 -8.21 -9.28 26.16
CA PRO A 233 -9.25 -8.28 26.04
C PRO A 233 -8.65 -6.86 26.05
N ASN A 234 -9.22 -5.96 25.25
CA ASN A 234 -8.85 -4.55 25.23
C ASN A 234 -10.07 -3.65 25.48
N PRO A 235 -10.50 -3.48 26.74
CA PRO A 235 -11.67 -2.66 27.07
C PRO A 235 -11.49 -1.17 26.74
N MET A 236 -10.24 -0.71 26.56
CA MET A 236 -9.91 0.68 26.21
C MET A 236 -9.79 0.91 24.70
N LEU A 237 -10.17 -0.07 23.88
CA LEU A 237 -10.14 0.06 22.41
C LEU A 237 -11.02 1.24 21.96
N ARG A 238 -10.49 2.12 21.14
CA ARG A 238 -11.15 3.36 20.72
C ARG A 238 -10.73 3.79 19.33
N TRP A 239 -11.42 4.81 18.81
CA TRP A 239 -11.05 5.49 17.58
C TRP A 239 -9.58 5.91 17.56
N GLU A 240 -8.91 5.60 16.48
CA GLU A 240 -7.71 6.33 16.07
C GLU A 240 -8.13 7.77 15.76
N LYS A 241 -7.48 8.74 16.36
CA LYS A 241 -7.85 10.14 16.26
C LYS A 241 -6.85 10.89 15.40
N THR A 242 -7.33 11.61 14.38
CA THR A 242 -6.50 12.51 13.57
C THR A 242 -7.04 13.93 13.66
N SER A 243 -6.27 14.84 14.23
CA SER A 243 -6.52 16.28 14.17
C SER A 243 -5.82 16.87 12.95
N THR A 244 -6.54 17.62 12.14
CA THR A 244 -6.05 18.22 10.90
C THR A 244 -6.28 19.73 10.93
N LEU A 245 -5.20 20.48 10.80
CA LEU A 245 -5.24 21.91 10.43
C LEU A 245 -4.91 21.99 8.93
N ASN A 246 -5.75 22.69 8.17
CA ASN A 246 -5.50 23.04 6.77
C ASN A 246 -5.66 24.54 6.59
N ILE A 247 -4.70 25.16 5.92
CA ILE A 247 -4.73 26.57 5.50
C ILE A 247 -4.49 26.59 4.01
N GLY A 248 -5.42 27.17 3.26
CA GLY A 248 -5.36 27.17 1.81
C GLY A 248 -5.71 28.54 1.22
N THR A 249 -5.21 28.78 0.04
CA THR A 249 -5.62 29.89 -0.81
C THR A 249 -5.93 29.40 -2.21
N ASP A 250 -7.03 29.87 -2.77
CA ASP A 250 -7.39 29.69 -4.18
C ASP A 250 -7.26 31.05 -4.86
N PHE A 251 -6.66 31.09 -6.04
CA PHE A 251 -6.48 32.35 -6.78
C PHE A 251 -6.66 32.15 -8.27
N ALA A 252 -7.13 33.25 -8.92
CA ALA A 252 -7.13 33.37 -10.37
C ALA A 252 -6.61 34.78 -10.73
N LEU A 253 -5.69 34.83 -11.69
CA LEU A 253 -4.94 36.03 -12.05
C LEU A 253 -4.94 36.21 -13.56
N LEU A 254 -5.11 37.46 -14.02
CA LEU A 254 -4.98 37.88 -15.42
C LEU A 254 -5.89 37.10 -16.39
N GLY A 255 -6.97 36.49 -15.91
CA GLY A 255 -7.85 35.62 -16.69
C GLY A 255 -7.17 34.34 -17.21
N ARG A 256 -5.92 34.06 -16.82
CA ARG A 256 -5.08 32.99 -17.39
C ARG A 256 -4.46 32.05 -16.39
N LEU A 257 -4.01 32.54 -15.25
CA LEU A 257 -3.41 31.72 -14.18
C LEU A 257 -4.46 31.41 -13.12
N LYS A 258 -4.69 30.13 -12.88
CA LYS A 258 -5.52 29.64 -11.77
C LYS A 258 -4.68 28.72 -10.91
N GLY A 259 -4.88 28.80 -9.60
CA GLY A 259 -4.12 27.93 -8.72
C GLY A 259 -4.70 27.80 -7.33
N SER A 260 -4.16 26.82 -6.62
CA SER A 260 -4.35 26.66 -5.19
C SER A 260 -3.00 26.34 -4.51
N LEU A 261 -2.88 26.85 -3.30
CA LEU A 261 -1.76 26.55 -2.41
C LEU A 261 -2.36 26.11 -1.07
N GLU A 262 -1.98 24.92 -0.60
CA GLU A 262 -2.49 24.37 0.64
C GLU A 262 -1.36 23.91 1.54
N PHE A 263 -1.42 24.31 2.80
CA PHE A 263 -0.58 23.81 3.87
C PHE A 263 -1.44 23.00 4.84
N TYR A 264 -0.99 21.80 5.19
CA TYR A 264 -1.67 20.99 6.19
C TYR A 264 -0.72 20.45 7.26
N ARG A 265 -1.29 20.29 8.45
CA ARG A 265 -0.65 19.56 9.55
C ARG A 265 -1.67 18.60 10.14
N ARG A 266 -1.38 17.29 10.01
CA ARG A 266 -2.16 16.18 10.56
C ARG A 266 -1.41 15.57 11.73
N TYR A 267 -2.06 15.45 12.86
CA TYR A 267 -1.53 14.75 14.03
C TYR A 267 -2.46 13.59 14.37
N SER A 268 -2.00 12.37 14.07
CA SER A 268 -2.70 11.13 14.39
C SER A 268 -2.22 10.62 15.74
N SER A 269 -3.13 10.38 16.63
CA SER A 269 -2.91 9.84 17.97
C SER A 269 -3.86 8.69 18.26
N ASP A 270 -3.59 7.96 19.31
CA ASP A 270 -4.35 6.75 19.64
C ASP A 270 -4.30 5.71 18.48
N LEU A 271 -3.25 5.74 17.64
CA LEU A 271 -3.06 4.75 16.58
C LEU A 271 -2.87 3.36 17.19
N LEU A 272 -3.49 2.38 16.57
CA LEU A 272 -3.34 0.99 16.95
C LEU A 272 -1.95 0.48 16.58
N ALA A 273 -1.19 0.10 17.59
CA ALA A 273 0.15 -0.42 17.45
C ALA A 273 0.38 -1.56 18.45
N ASN A 274 1.28 -2.45 18.11
CA ASN A 274 1.71 -3.49 19.04
C ASN A 274 2.39 -2.85 20.25
N LYS A 275 2.05 -3.34 21.42
CA LYS A 275 2.70 -2.98 22.69
C LYS A 275 3.23 -4.26 23.31
N THR A 276 4.51 -4.26 23.68
CA THR A 276 5.09 -5.34 24.47
C THR A 276 4.42 -5.39 25.83
N LEU A 277 3.97 -6.56 26.22
CA LEU A 277 3.35 -6.85 27.51
C LEU A 277 4.34 -7.56 28.42
N ASP A 278 4.01 -7.59 29.71
CA ASP A 278 4.71 -8.45 30.66
C ASP A 278 4.34 -9.92 30.34
N PRO A 279 5.32 -10.81 30.08
CA PRO A 279 5.06 -12.22 29.77
C PRO A 279 4.26 -12.97 30.84
N SER A 280 4.28 -12.49 32.09
CA SER A 280 3.47 -13.05 33.19
C SER A 280 1.97 -12.98 32.94
N LEU A 281 1.52 -12.11 32.01
CA LEU A 281 0.13 -12.01 31.59
C LEU A 281 -0.29 -13.11 30.58
N GLY A 282 0.66 -13.97 30.16
CA GLY A 282 0.43 -15.01 29.17
C GLY A 282 0.44 -14.53 27.72
N PHE A 283 0.84 -13.28 27.48
CA PHE A 283 0.94 -12.69 26.14
C PHE A 283 2.22 -11.85 26.04
N GLU A 284 2.95 -12.00 24.95
CA GLU A 284 4.16 -11.20 24.69
C GLU A 284 3.82 -9.78 24.19
N SER A 285 2.72 -9.65 23.45
CA SER A 285 2.26 -8.37 22.93
C SER A 285 0.74 -8.31 22.77
N ALA A 286 0.22 -7.09 22.74
CA ALA A 286 -1.17 -6.83 22.37
C ALA A 286 -1.27 -5.59 21.48
N ARG A 287 -2.27 -5.57 20.62
CA ARG A 287 -2.59 -4.41 19.78
C ARG A 287 -3.45 -3.42 20.60
N VAL A 288 -2.91 -2.24 20.84
CA VAL A 288 -3.55 -1.22 21.68
C VAL A 288 -3.39 0.19 21.06
N ASN A 289 -4.24 1.13 21.48
CA ASN A 289 -4.15 2.53 21.05
C ASN A 289 -2.98 3.24 21.71
N ASN A 290 -1.77 3.05 21.19
CA ASN A 290 -0.53 3.57 21.78
C ASN A 290 0.42 4.26 20.80
N GLY A 291 0.08 4.34 19.52
CA GLY A 291 0.88 5.01 18.51
C GLY A 291 0.51 6.48 18.31
N ALA A 292 1.47 7.29 17.84
CA ALA A 292 1.19 8.63 17.33
C ALA A 292 2.12 9.00 16.18
N MET A 293 1.58 9.74 15.21
CA MET A 293 2.28 10.12 13.99
C MET A 293 1.89 11.56 13.58
N ARG A 294 2.81 12.28 12.98
CA ARG A 294 2.56 13.60 12.42
C ARG A 294 2.90 13.64 10.94
N ASN A 295 1.99 14.16 10.13
CA ASN A 295 2.21 14.48 8.74
C ASN A 295 2.07 16.00 8.56
N THR A 296 3.02 16.61 7.87
CA THR A 296 3.00 18.03 7.50
C THR A 296 3.30 18.11 6.02
N GLY A 297 2.48 18.85 5.28
CA GLY A 297 2.65 18.92 3.84
C GLY A 297 2.26 20.25 3.24
N LEU A 298 2.74 20.45 2.02
CA LEU A 298 2.43 21.55 1.13
C LEU A 298 1.93 20.99 -0.19
N GLU A 299 0.81 21.49 -0.68
CA GLU A 299 0.23 21.09 -1.96
C GLU A 299 0.05 22.32 -2.83
N ILE A 300 0.42 22.21 -4.09
CA ILE A 300 0.37 23.28 -5.08
C ILE A 300 -0.33 22.74 -6.32
N SER A 301 -1.30 23.47 -6.83
CA SER A 301 -1.92 23.24 -8.13
C SER A 301 -1.92 24.54 -8.91
N LEU A 302 -1.36 24.54 -10.11
CA LEU A 302 -1.28 25.69 -10.99
C LEU A 302 -1.76 25.30 -12.38
N SER A 303 -2.65 26.08 -12.97
CA SER A 303 -3.09 25.94 -14.37
C SER A 303 -2.90 27.27 -15.07
N TYR A 304 -2.19 27.24 -16.20
CA TYR A 304 -1.91 28.45 -16.97
C TYR A 304 -2.32 28.30 -18.44
N ASP A 305 -3.13 29.26 -18.91
CA ASP A 305 -3.58 29.36 -20.29
C ASP A 305 -2.61 30.27 -21.07
N TRP A 306 -1.60 29.66 -21.73
CA TRP A 306 -0.61 30.39 -22.55
C TRP A 306 -1.23 31.05 -23.76
N LEU A 307 -2.10 30.31 -24.42
CA LEU A 307 -2.83 30.72 -25.61
C LEU A 307 -4.29 30.31 -25.44
N ASN A 308 -5.19 31.20 -25.79
CA ASN A 308 -6.62 30.89 -25.83
C ASN A 308 -7.31 31.80 -26.85
N ASN A 309 -7.28 31.37 -28.11
CA ASN A 309 -7.96 32.04 -29.21
C ASN A 309 -8.76 31.03 -30.05
N LYS A 310 -9.38 31.48 -31.13
CA LYS A 310 -10.24 30.63 -31.99
C LYS A 310 -9.51 29.43 -32.57
N GLU A 311 -8.23 29.60 -32.95
CA GLU A 311 -7.46 28.56 -33.61
C GLU A 311 -6.56 27.74 -32.64
N TRP A 312 -6.01 28.42 -31.63
CA TRP A 312 -5.04 27.84 -30.71
C TRP A 312 -5.50 27.97 -29.26
N ALA A 313 -5.38 26.91 -28.52
CA ALA A 313 -5.42 26.95 -27.08
C ALA A 313 -4.28 26.07 -26.52
N LEU A 314 -3.47 26.63 -25.65
CA LEU A 314 -2.41 25.90 -24.94
C LEU A 314 -2.61 26.12 -23.44
N ASN A 315 -2.87 25.04 -22.75
CA ASN A 315 -2.98 24.99 -21.29
C ASN A 315 -1.91 24.07 -20.72
N THR A 316 -1.32 24.48 -19.61
CA THR A 316 -0.47 23.62 -18.80
C THR A 316 -0.99 23.56 -17.38
N THR A 317 -1.02 22.38 -16.79
CA THR A 317 -1.37 22.17 -15.38
C THR A 317 -0.22 21.49 -14.67
N LEU A 318 0.28 22.14 -13.62
CA LEU A 318 1.31 21.63 -12.72
C LEU A 318 0.69 21.33 -11.36
N THR A 319 0.92 20.13 -10.84
CA THR A 319 0.64 19.79 -9.44
C THR A 319 1.93 19.38 -8.75
N ALA A 320 2.08 19.79 -7.50
CA ALA A 320 3.21 19.39 -6.66
C ALA A 320 2.74 19.18 -5.22
N ALA A 321 3.15 18.11 -4.62
CA ALA A 321 2.87 17.82 -3.22
C ALA A 321 4.14 17.41 -2.49
N ASN A 322 4.34 17.98 -1.31
CA ASN A 322 5.37 17.57 -0.36
C ASN A 322 4.70 17.03 0.90
N ASN A 323 5.16 15.90 1.38
CA ASN A 323 4.71 15.35 2.66
C ASN A 323 5.91 14.92 3.51
N LYS A 324 5.94 15.42 4.74
CA LYS A 324 6.90 15.01 5.77
C LYS A 324 6.17 14.25 6.88
N ASN A 325 6.41 12.95 6.93
CA ASN A 325 5.92 12.08 7.99
C ASN A 325 6.93 12.01 9.14
N LYS A 326 6.44 11.89 10.37
CA LYS A 326 7.27 11.66 11.55
C LYS A 326 6.52 10.85 12.60
N ILE A 327 7.15 9.79 13.09
CA ILE A 327 6.66 8.99 14.20
C ILE A 327 6.90 9.75 15.50
N MET A 328 5.86 9.99 16.26
CA MET A 328 5.90 10.77 17.49
C MET A 328 5.88 9.89 18.74
N LYS A 329 5.23 8.71 18.64
CA LYS A 329 5.13 7.76 19.74
C LYS A 329 5.05 6.34 19.20
N VAL A 330 5.76 5.43 19.84
CA VAL A 330 5.73 3.98 19.59
C VAL A 330 5.42 3.23 20.89
N GLY A 331 4.79 2.07 20.79
CA GLY A 331 4.43 1.21 21.91
C GLY A 331 5.35 0.01 22.13
N PHE A 332 6.35 -0.15 21.28
CA PHE A 332 7.32 -1.26 21.34
C PHE A 332 8.74 -0.72 21.10
N THR A 333 9.72 -1.49 21.50
CA THR A 333 11.12 -1.23 21.17
C THR A 333 11.60 -2.39 20.33
N PRO A 334 12.04 -2.17 19.07
CA PRO A 334 12.66 -3.23 18.30
C PRO A 334 13.89 -3.76 19.05
N SER A 335 14.02 -5.07 19.16
CA SER A 335 15.11 -5.71 19.89
C SER A 335 16.19 -6.30 18.98
N ASN A 336 15.88 -6.47 17.69
CA ASN A 336 16.73 -7.14 16.74
C ASN A 336 16.86 -6.31 15.46
N ALA A 337 18.10 -6.05 15.04
CA ALA A 337 18.41 -5.33 13.81
C ALA A 337 17.76 -5.99 12.57
N LEU A 338 17.79 -7.33 12.50
CA LEU A 338 17.27 -8.07 11.35
C LEU A 338 15.76 -7.89 11.14
N ASP A 339 14.98 -7.73 12.22
CA ASP A 339 13.55 -7.47 12.13
C ASP A 339 13.27 -6.09 11.53
N MET A 340 14.11 -5.09 11.85
CA MET A 340 14.01 -3.76 11.25
C MET A 340 14.38 -3.76 9.76
N LEU A 341 15.31 -4.62 9.37
CA LEU A 341 15.79 -4.71 8.00
C LEU A 341 14.81 -5.45 7.07
N ARG A 342 14.17 -6.53 7.59
CA ARG A 342 13.26 -7.39 6.81
C ARG A 342 11.90 -6.78 6.58
N TYR A 343 11.38 -6.01 7.54
CA TYR A 343 10.00 -5.55 7.55
C TYR A 343 9.90 -4.03 7.75
N PRO A 344 10.31 -3.22 6.74
CA PRO A 344 10.07 -1.78 6.75
C PRO A 344 8.57 -1.50 6.95
N GLY A 345 8.24 -0.57 7.83
CA GLY A 345 6.84 -0.25 8.14
C GLY A 345 6.20 -1.09 9.25
N SER A 346 6.75 -2.27 9.58
CA SER A 346 6.34 -3.03 10.78
C SER A 346 7.21 -2.70 11.99
N ASN A 347 8.49 -2.40 11.76
CA ASN A 347 9.47 -2.02 12.77
C ASN A 347 10.00 -0.62 12.48
N TYR A 348 9.81 0.31 13.40
CA TYR A 348 10.14 1.72 13.22
C TYR A 348 10.53 2.40 14.52
N LEU A 349 11.30 3.48 14.44
CA LEU A 349 11.80 4.24 15.57
C LEU A 349 11.07 5.57 15.73
N LYS A 350 10.92 6.02 16.98
CA LYS A 350 10.43 7.35 17.27
C LYS A 350 11.38 8.40 16.69
N GLY A 351 10.83 9.35 15.95
CA GLY A 351 11.59 10.42 15.31
C GLY A 351 11.79 10.24 13.82
N ASP A 352 11.74 9.03 13.33
CA ASP A 352 11.87 8.68 11.91
C ASP A 352 10.54 8.73 11.15
N THR A 353 10.59 8.47 9.86
CA THR A 353 9.41 8.29 9.02
C THR A 353 8.87 6.87 9.17
N TYR A 354 7.58 6.68 8.94
CA TYR A 354 6.92 5.37 9.07
C TYR A 354 7.54 4.28 8.18
N ASN A 355 7.88 4.62 6.96
CA ASN A 355 8.47 3.68 5.99
C ASN A 355 9.97 3.97 5.80
N SER A 356 10.71 4.18 6.89
CA SER A 356 12.17 4.32 6.84
C SER A 356 12.83 3.02 6.39
N ILE A 357 13.88 3.16 5.59
CA ILE A 357 14.78 2.07 5.21
C ILE A 357 16.01 2.17 6.12
N TYR A 358 16.25 1.08 6.86
CA TYR A 358 17.46 0.92 7.65
C TYR A 358 18.43 -0.02 6.93
N ALA A 359 19.70 0.14 7.11
CA ALA A 359 20.74 -0.68 6.52
C ALA A 359 21.92 -0.85 7.46
N TYR A 360 22.70 -1.90 7.27
CA TYR A 360 24.04 -1.98 7.80
C TYR A 360 24.96 -1.03 7.02
N ARG A 361 25.87 -0.39 7.70
CA ARG A 361 26.92 0.40 7.07
C ARG A 361 27.96 -0.56 6.49
N TYR A 362 28.05 -0.62 5.15
CA TYR A 362 28.95 -1.54 4.47
C TYR A 362 30.41 -1.17 4.67
N ALA A 363 31.27 -2.16 4.93
CA ALA A 363 32.72 -1.99 5.14
C ALA A 363 33.55 -2.62 4.01
N GLY A 364 32.88 -3.14 2.95
CA GLY A 364 33.54 -3.81 1.83
C GLY A 364 33.63 -5.32 2.02
N LEU A 365 34.38 -5.98 1.13
CA LEU A 365 34.72 -7.39 1.23
C LEU A 365 35.99 -7.57 2.03
N THR A 366 36.05 -8.64 2.83
CA THR A 366 37.28 -9.06 3.52
C THR A 366 38.31 -9.59 2.51
N GLU A 367 39.54 -9.86 2.97
CA GLU A 367 40.59 -10.50 2.14
C GLU A 367 40.16 -11.83 1.56
N ASN A 368 39.19 -12.51 2.16
CA ASN A 368 38.63 -13.79 1.71
C ASN A 368 37.35 -13.61 0.87
N GLY A 369 36.94 -12.38 0.55
CA GLY A 369 35.76 -12.09 -0.25
C GLY A 369 34.43 -12.24 0.49
N ASP A 370 34.45 -12.17 1.83
CA ASP A 370 33.22 -12.16 2.63
C ASP A 370 32.73 -10.72 2.85
N PRO A 371 31.42 -10.45 2.77
CA PRO A 371 30.88 -9.12 3.03
C PRO A 371 31.06 -8.75 4.50
N SER A 372 31.41 -7.49 4.74
CA SER A 372 31.59 -6.98 6.10
C SER A 372 30.84 -5.66 6.31
N VAL A 373 30.46 -5.43 7.57
CA VAL A 373 29.73 -4.23 7.99
C VAL A 373 30.30 -3.70 9.29
N TYR A 374 30.00 -2.44 9.61
CA TYR A 374 30.34 -1.88 10.90
C TYR A 374 29.25 -2.22 11.92
N ASP A 375 29.66 -2.63 13.12
CA ASP A 375 28.76 -2.80 14.26
C ASP A 375 28.46 -1.45 14.96
N GLU A 376 27.76 -1.49 16.10
CA GLU A 376 27.42 -0.31 16.91
C GLU A 376 28.62 0.42 17.53
N ASN A 377 29.76 -0.22 17.65
CA ASN A 377 31.01 0.35 18.17
C ASN A 377 31.91 0.85 17.03
N GLY A 378 31.55 0.60 15.78
CA GLY A 378 32.35 0.93 14.61
C GLY A 378 33.41 -0.13 14.28
N GLU A 379 33.34 -1.31 14.88
CA GLU A 379 34.19 -2.45 14.55
C GLU A 379 33.67 -3.17 13.31
N ILE A 380 34.57 -3.72 12.50
CA ILE A 380 34.21 -4.46 11.29
C ILE A 380 33.87 -5.91 11.68
N LYS A 381 32.67 -6.35 11.27
CA LYS A 381 32.12 -7.68 11.48
C LYS A 381 31.87 -8.37 10.15
N ALA A 382 32.24 -9.64 10.05
CA ALA A 382 32.01 -10.50 8.89
C ALA A 382 31.73 -11.93 9.38
N ASN A 383 30.81 -12.63 8.70
CA ASN A 383 30.43 -14.03 9.01
C ASN A 383 29.85 -14.25 10.43
N GLU A 384 29.42 -13.20 11.08
CA GLU A 384 28.77 -13.26 12.40
C GLU A 384 27.55 -12.33 12.45
N PRO A 385 26.53 -12.65 13.26
CA PRO A 385 25.30 -11.85 13.29
C PRO A 385 25.51 -10.51 13.99
N VAL A 386 25.18 -9.42 13.30
CA VAL A 386 25.09 -8.07 13.90
C VAL A 386 23.61 -7.81 14.24
N ARG A 387 23.26 -7.95 15.52
CA ARG A 387 21.86 -7.92 15.98
C ARG A 387 21.44 -6.64 16.66
N ASN A 388 22.40 -5.82 17.07
CA ASN A 388 22.10 -4.57 17.76
C ASN A 388 21.54 -3.54 16.77
N ILE A 389 20.39 -2.96 17.13
CA ILE A 389 19.73 -1.93 16.29
C ILE A 389 20.57 -0.67 16.12
N ASN A 390 21.49 -0.36 17.04
CA ASN A 390 22.39 0.78 16.97
C ASN A 390 23.47 0.63 15.89
N ALA A 391 23.67 -0.57 15.35
CA ALA A 391 24.54 -0.79 14.18
C ALA A 391 23.89 -0.33 12.87
N LEU A 392 22.58 -0.05 12.89
CA LEU A 392 21.83 0.35 11.72
C LEU A 392 21.88 1.85 11.47
N VAL A 393 21.91 2.23 10.20
CA VAL A 393 21.76 3.61 9.75
C VAL A 393 20.44 3.77 8.98
N ASN A 394 19.78 4.91 9.16
CA ASN A 394 18.62 5.28 8.35
C ASN A 394 19.11 5.83 7.00
N VAL A 395 18.90 5.11 5.92
CA VAL A 395 19.42 5.41 4.58
C VAL A 395 18.37 5.97 3.63
N GLY A 396 17.13 6.13 4.09
CA GLY A 396 16.08 6.71 3.28
C GLY A 396 14.69 6.29 3.71
N GLN A 397 13.74 6.47 2.81
CA GLN A 397 12.34 6.13 3.01
C GLN A 397 11.72 5.60 1.73
N LEU A 398 10.75 4.68 1.83
CA LEU A 398 10.03 4.11 0.68
C LEU A 398 9.04 5.10 0.06
N THR A 399 8.52 6.06 0.83
CA THR A 399 7.53 7.02 0.35
C THR A 399 8.19 8.27 -0.22
N PRO A 400 7.73 8.77 -1.38
CA PRO A 400 8.27 10.00 -1.96
C PRO A 400 8.11 11.20 -1.05
N LYS A 401 9.14 12.06 -0.98
CA LYS A 401 9.04 13.37 -0.30
C LYS A 401 8.29 14.38 -1.14
N TRP A 402 8.50 14.32 -2.46
CA TRP A 402 7.80 15.15 -3.44
C TRP A 402 7.19 14.26 -4.50
N ASN A 403 5.97 14.58 -4.89
CA ASN A 403 5.29 13.97 -6.02
C ASN A 403 4.41 15.00 -6.72
N GLY A 404 4.17 14.78 -8.00
CA GLY A 404 3.31 15.67 -8.77
C GLY A 404 3.18 15.26 -10.21
N ALA A 405 2.57 16.14 -10.98
CA ALA A 405 2.34 15.93 -12.40
C ALA A 405 2.40 17.26 -13.18
N LEU A 406 2.85 17.15 -14.42
CA LEU A 406 2.74 18.19 -15.43
C LEU A 406 1.88 17.66 -16.58
N ALA A 407 0.76 18.30 -16.85
CA ALA A 407 -0.08 18.02 -18.01
C ALA A 407 0.00 19.20 -18.99
N VAL A 408 0.06 18.87 -20.26
CA VAL A 408 0.07 19.85 -21.37
C VAL A 408 -1.04 19.47 -22.34
N ASN A 409 -1.90 20.43 -22.65
CA ASN A 409 -2.98 20.31 -23.62
C ASN A 409 -2.84 21.42 -24.65
N LEU A 410 -2.69 21.04 -25.91
CA LEU A 410 -2.58 21.94 -27.05
C LEU A 410 -3.71 21.65 -28.04
N ARG A 411 -4.61 22.60 -28.24
CA ARG A 411 -5.61 22.56 -29.30
C ARG A 411 -5.19 23.45 -30.46
N TRP A 412 -5.20 22.88 -31.66
CA TRP A 412 -5.02 23.59 -32.90
C TRP A 412 -6.17 23.30 -33.85
N LYS A 413 -7.06 24.26 -34.00
CA LYS A 413 -8.32 24.10 -34.75
C LYS A 413 -9.11 22.87 -34.27
N THR A 414 -9.15 21.81 -35.07
CA THR A 414 -9.83 20.55 -34.79
C THR A 414 -8.92 19.46 -34.21
N TRP A 415 -7.63 19.74 -34.13
CA TRP A 415 -6.65 18.86 -33.51
C TRP A 415 -6.45 19.18 -32.05
N GLU A 416 -6.28 18.15 -31.24
CA GLU A 416 -5.92 18.28 -29.82
C GLU A 416 -4.76 17.33 -29.53
N PHE A 417 -3.68 17.85 -28.97
CA PHE A 417 -2.51 17.13 -28.50
C PHE A 417 -2.45 17.22 -26.99
N PHE A 418 -2.21 16.09 -26.33
CA PHE A 418 -2.12 16.07 -24.88
C PHE A 418 -1.02 15.12 -24.42
N THR A 419 -0.41 15.49 -23.30
CA THR A 419 0.58 14.66 -22.63
C THR A 419 0.55 14.91 -21.13
N LYS A 420 0.91 13.89 -20.36
CA LYS A 420 1.02 13.97 -18.91
C LYS A 420 2.28 13.28 -18.43
N PHE A 421 3.07 14.01 -17.69
CA PHE A 421 4.22 13.51 -16.95
C PHE A 421 3.88 13.45 -15.47
N VAL A 422 4.39 12.45 -14.77
CA VAL A 422 4.38 12.36 -13.31
C VAL A 422 5.81 12.29 -12.81
N TYR A 423 6.05 12.82 -11.61
CA TYR A 423 7.34 12.71 -10.95
C TYR A 423 7.18 12.33 -9.48
N TYR A 424 8.12 11.53 -9.01
CA TYR A 424 8.23 11.12 -7.62
C TYR A 424 9.69 11.21 -7.22
N THR A 425 9.99 11.95 -6.15
CA THR A 425 11.39 12.21 -5.78
C THR A 425 11.62 12.13 -4.27
N GLY A 426 12.90 11.91 -3.91
CA GLY A 426 13.33 11.93 -2.51
C GLY A 426 12.96 10.67 -1.74
N HIS A 427 12.76 9.55 -2.41
CA HIS A 427 12.56 8.24 -1.81
C HIS A 427 13.61 7.24 -2.34
N SER A 428 13.71 6.12 -1.65
CA SER A 428 14.69 5.09 -1.92
C SER A 428 14.01 3.72 -2.03
N LEU A 429 14.66 2.79 -2.67
CA LEU A 429 14.32 1.38 -2.69
C LEU A 429 15.55 0.55 -2.28
N ARG A 430 15.32 -0.62 -1.73
CA ARG A 430 16.37 -1.61 -1.52
C ARG A 430 16.32 -2.61 -2.67
N ASN A 431 17.39 -2.69 -3.45
CA ASN A 431 17.55 -3.74 -4.44
C ASN A 431 17.91 -5.04 -3.70
N ASP A 432 17.01 -6.01 -3.68
CA ASP A 432 17.32 -7.32 -3.10
C ASP A 432 18.20 -8.10 -4.07
N VAL A 433 19.46 -8.18 -3.73
CA VAL A 433 20.46 -8.89 -4.54
C VAL A 433 20.45 -10.40 -4.32
N THR A 434 19.82 -10.89 -3.25
CA THR A 434 19.82 -12.31 -2.89
C THR A 434 19.25 -13.21 -3.98
N PRO A 435 18.08 -12.92 -4.60
CA PRO A 435 17.57 -13.77 -5.68
C PRO A 435 18.44 -13.75 -6.93
N LEU A 436 19.22 -12.68 -7.12
CA LEU A 436 20.07 -12.50 -8.29
C LEU A 436 21.44 -13.16 -8.12
N TYR A 437 21.96 -13.12 -6.88
CA TYR A 437 23.31 -13.54 -6.55
C TYR A 437 23.32 -14.63 -5.49
N SER A 438 22.22 -15.38 -5.31
CA SER A 438 22.18 -16.45 -4.32
C SER A 438 23.33 -17.41 -4.56
N THR A 439 24.38 -17.18 -3.80
CA THR A 439 25.57 -18.03 -3.79
C THR A 439 25.33 -19.34 -3.08
N TYR A 440 24.21 -19.39 -2.34
CA TYR A 440 23.85 -20.42 -1.40
C TYR A 440 22.81 -21.39 -1.96
N GLY A 441 21.68 -20.91 -2.40
CA GLY A 441 20.57 -21.75 -2.85
C GLY A 441 20.79 -22.42 -4.20
N SER A 442 21.60 -21.81 -5.08
CA SER A 442 21.81 -22.32 -6.43
C SER A 442 22.76 -23.52 -6.50
N LEU A 443 23.69 -23.66 -5.57
CA LEU A 443 24.60 -24.81 -5.50
C LEU A 443 24.15 -25.89 -4.53
N GLN A 444 23.27 -25.56 -3.59
CA GLN A 444 22.74 -26.51 -2.62
C GLN A 444 21.53 -27.28 -3.07
N SER A 445 20.95 -27.00 -4.19
CA SER A 445 19.93 -27.87 -4.74
C SER A 445 20.51 -29.18 -5.29
N THR A 446 21.52 -29.73 -4.63
CA THR A 446 21.74 -31.16 -4.50
C THR A 446 20.74 -31.74 -3.50
N SER A 447 19.58 -31.07 -3.29
CA SER A 447 18.48 -31.81 -2.72
C SER A 447 18.31 -33.02 -3.61
N THR A 448 18.05 -34.13 -3.03
CA THR A 448 17.86 -35.49 -3.48
C THR A 448 17.25 -35.70 -4.89
N TYR A 449 17.02 -34.65 -5.65
CA TYR A 449 16.23 -34.60 -6.88
C TYR A 449 16.94 -34.00 -8.10
N GLY A 450 18.24 -33.75 -8.00
CA GLY A 450 19.06 -33.43 -9.16
C GLY A 450 18.67 -32.19 -9.96
N SER A 451 17.82 -31.35 -9.40
CA SER A 451 17.44 -30.10 -10.03
C SER A 451 18.37 -28.98 -9.57
N ILE A 452 19.35 -28.67 -10.40
CA ILE A 452 20.10 -27.42 -10.29
C ILE A 452 19.14 -26.32 -10.78
N ASN A 453 18.26 -25.86 -9.91
CA ASN A 453 17.42 -24.68 -10.18
C ASN A 453 18.24 -23.38 -10.08
N GLY A 454 19.46 -23.39 -10.53
CA GLY A 454 20.36 -22.28 -10.36
C GLY A 454 20.59 -21.51 -11.66
N ALA A 455 19.62 -20.72 -12.08
CA ALA A 455 19.97 -19.58 -12.92
C ALA A 455 20.76 -18.60 -12.04
N MET A 456 22.06 -18.52 -12.24
CA MET A 456 22.89 -17.49 -11.61
C MET A 456 22.80 -16.20 -12.42
N HIS A 457 22.83 -15.06 -11.74
CA HIS A 457 22.93 -13.78 -12.42
C HIS A 457 24.22 -13.69 -13.22
N LYS A 458 24.18 -13.09 -14.41
CA LYS A 458 25.34 -12.96 -15.30
C LYS A 458 26.55 -12.29 -14.62
N ASP A 459 26.31 -11.37 -13.71
CA ASP A 459 27.36 -10.62 -13.01
C ASP A 459 28.14 -11.46 -12.00
N MET A 460 27.67 -12.69 -11.68
CA MET A 460 28.44 -13.63 -10.84
C MET A 460 29.78 -14.04 -11.47
N VAL A 461 29.97 -13.82 -12.76
CA VAL A 461 31.30 -13.97 -13.39
C VAL A 461 32.32 -13.01 -12.79
N ASN A 462 31.87 -11.84 -12.33
CA ASN A 462 32.69 -10.78 -11.73
C ASN A 462 32.84 -10.92 -10.21
N ARG A 463 32.37 -12.02 -9.61
CA ARG A 463 32.49 -12.23 -8.15
C ARG A 463 33.93 -12.23 -7.68
N TRP A 464 34.12 -12.01 -6.40
CA TRP A 464 35.41 -12.11 -5.77
C TRP A 464 36.02 -13.53 -5.98
N THR A 465 37.28 -13.53 -6.40
CA THR A 465 38.16 -14.71 -6.51
C THR A 465 39.57 -14.27 -6.18
N GLU A 466 40.48 -15.21 -5.92
CA GLU A 466 41.90 -14.88 -5.70
C GLU A 466 42.53 -14.07 -6.84
N SER A 467 42.02 -14.22 -8.05
CA SER A 467 42.45 -13.48 -9.26
C SER A 467 41.63 -12.23 -9.55
N ASN A 468 40.50 -12.00 -8.84
CA ASN A 468 39.64 -10.84 -9.00
C ASN A 468 39.20 -10.34 -7.62
N LYS A 469 40.03 -9.49 -7.01
CA LYS A 469 39.76 -8.91 -5.69
C LYS A 469 39.12 -7.52 -5.75
N ASP A 470 39.12 -6.90 -6.92
CA ASP A 470 38.51 -5.58 -7.16
C ASP A 470 37.06 -5.74 -7.62
N THR A 471 36.19 -6.10 -6.66
CA THR A 471 34.77 -6.31 -6.89
C THR A 471 33.99 -6.18 -5.59
N ASP A 472 32.70 -5.78 -5.71
CA ASP A 472 31.76 -5.73 -4.59
C ASP A 472 30.90 -7.01 -4.46
N ILE A 473 31.04 -7.95 -5.40
CA ILE A 473 30.26 -9.20 -5.40
C ILE A 473 31.00 -10.25 -4.57
N PRO A 474 30.41 -10.79 -3.49
CA PRO A 474 31.06 -11.71 -2.57
C PRO A 474 31.55 -13.00 -3.21
N ALA A 475 32.54 -13.61 -2.61
CA ALA A 475 33.00 -14.96 -2.95
C ALA A 475 31.88 -15.99 -2.77
N MET A 476 31.83 -17.00 -3.63
CA MET A 476 30.96 -18.16 -3.43
C MET A 476 31.47 -19.00 -2.26
N ARG A 477 30.56 -19.48 -1.43
CA ARG A 477 30.84 -20.38 -0.30
C ARG A 477 30.00 -21.64 -0.41
N SER A 478 30.52 -22.77 0.11
CA SER A 478 29.70 -23.95 0.36
C SER A 478 28.80 -23.69 1.56
N ALA A 479 27.58 -24.22 1.51
CA ALA A 479 26.57 -23.95 2.51
C ALA A 479 26.93 -24.48 3.91
N THR A 480 26.91 -23.55 4.87
CA THR A 480 26.93 -23.86 6.30
C THR A 480 25.88 -23.03 7.03
N SER A 481 25.54 -23.33 8.26
CA SER A 481 24.57 -22.57 9.05
C SER A 481 25.01 -21.12 9.32
N ALA A 482 26.30 -20.82 9.26
CA ALA A 482 26.85 -19.47 9.42
C ALA A 482 26.64 -18.58 8.18
N ASP A 483 26.31 -19.17 7.03
CA ASP A 483 26.21 -18.41 5.78
C ASP A 483 24.96 -17.55 5.68
N SER A 484 23.91 -17.85 6.47
CA SER A 484 22.71 -17.00 6.54
C SER A 484 23.01 -15.62 7.14
N ASP A 485 23.92 -15.52 8.12
CA ASP A 485 24.31 -14.25 8.71
C ASP A 485 25.19 -13.46 7.72
N ARG A 486 26.13 -14.12 7.07
CA ARG A 486 26.95 -13.58 6.00
C ARG A 486 26.09 -12.97 4.87
N GLU A 487 25.08 -13.72 4.40
CA GLU A 487 24.15 -13.26 3.37
C GLU A 487 23.35 -12.05 3.84
N ASN A 488 22.88 -12.02 5.09
CA ASN A 488 22.14 -10.91 5.63
C ASN A 488 23.00 -9.64 5.74
N LEU A 489 24.28 -9.72 6.10
CA LEU A 489 25.17 -8.57 6.14
C LEU A 489 25.28 -7.90 4.77
N TRP A 490 25.38 -8.69 3.69
CA TRP A 490 25.47 -8.16 2.34
C TRP A 490 24.12 -7.68 1.81
N ARG A 491 23.08 -8.51 1.92
CA ARG A 491 21.72 -8.20 1.45
C ARG A 491 21.19 -6.89 2.00
N TYR A 492 21.48 -6.63 3.26
CA TYR A 492 20.96 -5.46 3.97
C TYR A 492 21.99 -4.34 4.13
N ALA A 493 23.07 -4.34 3.36
CA ALA A 493 24.04 -3.26 3.30
C ALA A 493 23.45 -2.00 2.67
N ASP A 494 23.96 -0.83 3.03
CA ASP A 494 23.56 0.47 2.50
C ASP A 494 23.95 0.65 1.03
N SER A 495 24.96 -0.08 0.54
CA SER A 495 25.36 -0.14 -0.87
C SER A 495 24.25 -0.62 -1.82
N HIS A 496 23.27 -1.36 -1.32
CA HIS A 496 22.12 -1.83 -2.12
C HIS A 496 20.88 -0.94 -2.00
N VAL A 497 20.99 0.21 -1.35
CA VAL A 497 19.89 1.18 -1.27
C VAL A 497 20.06 2.25 -2.33
N LEU A 498 19.15 2.24 -3.29
CA LEU A 498 19.18 3.07 -4.49
C LEU A 498 18.16 4.18 -4.44
N SER A 499 18.37 5.23 -5.23
CA SER A 499 17.35 6.25 -5.46
C SER A 499 16.16 5.66 -6.21
N ALA A 500 14.96 5.85 -5.67
CA ALA A 500 13.71 5.51 -6.34
C ALA A 500 13.06 6.73 -7.03
N SER A 501 13.79 7.84 -7.16
CA SER A 501 13.28 9.04 -7.84
C SER A 501 13.14 8.78 -9.33
N PHE A 502 12.02 9.23 -9.91
CA PHE A 502 11.76 9.07 -11.34
C PHE A 502 10.81 10.13 -11.91
N ILE A 503 10.83 10.27 -13.23
CA ILE A 503 9.86 10.98 -14.04
C ILE A 503 9.32 9.99 -15.07
N LYS A 504 7.99 9.91 -15.22
CA LYS A 504 7.34 9.00 -16.16
C LYS A 504 6.33 9.72 -17.04
N CYS A 505 6.42 9.50 -18.34
CA CYS A 505 5.36 9.91 -19.25
C CYS A 505 4.19 8.93 -19.12
N ARG A 506 3.03 9.42 -18.67
CA ARG A 506 1.84 8.59 -18.52
C ARG A 506 1.12 8.36 -19.82
N ASN A 507 1.03 9.41 -20.62
CA ASN A 507 0.42 9.32 -21.93
C ASN A 507 0.93 10.41 -22.87
N ILE A 508 0.88 10.11 -24.15
CA ILE A 508 0.96 11.06 -25.26
C ILE A 508 -0.17 10.69 -26.21
N GLY A 509 -0.97 11.67 -26.59
CA GLY A 509 -2.09 11.40 -27.49
C GLY A 509 -2.44 12.57 -28.39
N VAL A 510 -3.15 12.22 -29.42
CA VAL A 510 -3.71 13.16 -30.39
C VAL A 510 -5.17 12.79 -30.65
N SER A 511 -6.02 13.81 -30.73
CA SER A 511 -7.39 13.63 -31.18
C SER A 511 -7.71 14.59 -32.34
N TYR A 512 -8.58 14.14 -33.22
CA TYR A 512 -9.07 14.91 -34.34
C TYR A 512 -10.61 14.92 -34.32
N SER A 513 -11.19 16.11 -34.25
CA SER A 513 -12.62 16.34 -34.31
C SER A 513 -13.02 16.72 -35.74
N PHE A 514 -13.90 15.96 -36.36
CA PHE A 514 -14.36 16.23 -37.73
C PHE A 514 -15.16 17.54 -37.77
N PRO A 515 -14.94 18.37 -38.82
CA PRO A 515 -15.68 19.63 -38.98
C PRO A 515 -17.18 19.41 -39.09
N LYS A 516 -17.97 20.24 -38.41
CA LYS A 516 -19.45 20.13 -38.40
C LYS A 516 -20.08 20.14 -39.78
N ASN A 517 -19.50 20.89 -40.72
CA ASN A 517 -20.00 20.96 -42.10
C ASN A 517 -19.98 19.63 -42.87
N LEU A 518 -19.03 18.75 -42.52
CA LEU A 518 -18.98 17.39 -43.07
C LEU A 518 -19.98 16.47 -42.39
N LEU A 519 -20.10 16.58 -41.06
CA LEU A 519 -20.97 15.73 -40.25
C LEU A 519 -22.45 15.94 -40.51
N GLN A 520 -22.86 17.19 -40.73
CA GLN A 520 -24.24 17.52 -41.08
C GLN A 520 -24.73 16.85 -42.36
N LYS A 521 -23.84 16.61 -43.33
CA LYS A 521 -24.18 15.93 -44.57
C LYS A 521 -24.55 14.44 -44.39
N ILE A 522 -24.12 13.83 -43.28
CA ILE A 522 -24.34 12.42 -42.95
C ILE A 522 -25.16 12.26 -41.66
N ASN A 523 -25.85 13.32 -41.22
CA ASN A 523 -26.68 13.37 -40.03
C ASN A 523 -25.97 12.94 -38.72
N LEU A 524 -24.70 13.27 -38.59
CA LEU A 524 -23.93 13.06 -37.37
C LEU A 524 -23.70 14.40 -36.65
N GLN A 525 -23.74 14.38 -35.32
CA GLN A 525 -23.51 15.57 -34.48
C GLN A 525 -22.03 15.79 -34.18
N ASN A 526 -21.33 14.72 -33.86
CA ASN A 526 -19.91 14.77 -33.53
C ASN A 526 -19.21 13.46 -33.86
N VAL A 527 -18.01 13.56 -34.45
CA VAL A 527 -17.10 12.41 -34.67
C VAL A 527 -15.70 12.83 -34.24
N VAL A 528 -15.11 12.04 -33.35
CA VAL A 528 -13.74 12.26 -32.85
C VAL A 528 -12.96 10.96 -32.98
N ILE A 529 -11.81 11.03 -33.62
CA ILE A 529 -10.80 9.97 -33.63
C ILE A 529 -9.71 10.36 -32.61
N ARG A 530 -9.31 9.43 -31.76
CA ARG A 530 -8.24 9.60 -30.79
C ARG A 530 -7.22 8.46 -30.91
N ALA A 531 -5.94 8.81 -30.94
CA ALA A 531 -4.84 7.88 -30.83
C ALA A 531 -3.99 8.24 -29.61
N GLN A 532 -3.59 7.25 -28.84
CA GLN A 532 -2.86 7.46 -27.58
C GLN A 532 -1.88 6.33 -27.33
N VAL A 533 -0.74 6.67 -26.74
CA VAL A 533 0.22 5.73 -26.17
C VAL A 533 0.31 6.01 -24.67
N ASP A 534 0.06 4.98 -23.86
CA ASP A 534 0.20 5.03 -22.41
C ASP A 534 1.55 4.44 -22.00
N ASN A 535 2.19 5.04 -20.99
CA ASN A 535 3.50 4.66 -20.43
C ASN A 535 4.61 4.49 -21.48
N PRO A 536 4.80 5.44 -22.44
CA PRO A 536 5.78 5.27 -23.52
C PRO A 536 7.23 5.20 -23.04
N PHE A 537 7.58 5.92 -21.98
CA PHE A 537 8.94 5.95 -21.43
C PHE A 537 8.99 6.54 -20.01
N TYR A 538 10.13 6.33 -19.35
CA TYR A 538 10.45 6.90 -18.03
C TYR A 538 11.95 7.19 -17.92
N TRP A 539 12.30 8.00 -16.93
CA TRP A 539 13.66 8.23 -16.45
C TRP A 539 13.70 7.96 -14.96
N ALA A 540 14.58 7.07 -14.54
CA ALA A 540 14.84 6.78 -13.12
C ALA A 540 16.21 7.32 -12.73
N ALA A 541 16.36 7.69 -11.46
CA ALA A 541 17.62 8.21 -10.91
C ALA A 541 18.55 7.12 -10.37
N ASN A 542 18.25 5.83 -10.60
CA ASN A 542 19.14 4.72 -10.28
C ASN A 542 19.88 4.24 -11.54
N ASP A 543 21.10 3.77 -11.35
CA ASP A 543 21.96 3.30 -12.44
C ASP A 543 21.68 1.83 -12.82
N GLU A 544 20.82 1.14 -12.07
CA GLU A 544 20.46 -0.27 -12.27
C GLU A 544 19.33 -0.48 -13.30
N GLY A 545 18.82 0.61 -13.91
CA GLY A 545 17.70 0.54 -14.84
C GLY A 545 16.40 -0.01 -14.22
N ILE A 546 16.23 0.14 -12.90
CA ILE A 546 15.02 -0.27 -12.19
C ILE A 546 13.94 0.79 -12.38
N ASP A 547 12.79 0.38 -12.94
CA ASP A 547 11.57 1.19 -12.85
C ASP A 547 10.98 1.08 -11.44
N PRO A 548 10.99 2.17 -10.63
CA PRO A 548 10.49 2.10 -9.26
C PRO A 548 9.01 1.73 -9.11
N GLU A 549 8.20 1.91 -10.16
CA GLU A 549 6.80 1.49 -10.16
C GLU A 549 6.62 0.00 -10.50
N SER A 550 7.62 -0.61 -11.12
CA SER A 550 7.67 -2.06 -11.40
C SER A 550 8.59 -2.77 -10.40
N PHE A 551 8.50 -2.36 -9.13
CA PHE A 551 9.35 -2.86 -8.06
C PHE A 551 8.53 -3.03 -6.77
N ASN A 552 8.59 -4.23 -6.19
CA ASN A 552 8.00 -4.46 -4.87
C ASN A 552 8.98 -4.00 -3.78
N ALA A 553 8.74 -2.80 -3.26
CA ALA A 553 9.62 -2.19 -2.27
C ALA A 553 9.70 -2.96 -0.93
N ASN A 554 8.68 -3.74 -0.58
CA ASN A 554 8.66 -4.55 0.64
C ASN A 554 9.49 -5.84 0.50
N GLU A 555 9.49 -6.42 -0.69
CA GLU A 555 10.20 -7.67 -0.98
C GLU A 555 11.58 -7.43 -1.60
N GLY A 556 11.84 -6.20 -2.05
CA GLY A 556 13.08 -5.86 -2.73
C GLY A 556 13.19 -6.44 -4.16
N MET A 557 12.07 -6.89 -4.74
CA MET A 557 12.07 -7.61 -6.00
C MET A 557 11.49 -6.79 -7.15
N ARG A 558 12.05 -7.00 -8.35
CA ARG A 558 11.52 -6.45 -9.59
C ARG A 558 10.24 -7.20 -9.98
N THR A 559 9.19 -6.45 -10.30
CA THR A 559 7.94 -6.99 -10.85
C THR A 559 7.92 -6.83 -12.36
N GLN A 560 6.85 -7.29 -13.00
CA GLN A 560 6.72 -7.17 -14.44
C GLN A 560 6.75 -5.70 -14.87
N PHE A 561 7.59 -5.37 -15.82
CA PHE A 561 7.71 -4.04 -16.41
C PHE A 561 6.40 -3.62 -17.09
N MET A 562 6.00 -2.38 -16.87
CA MET A 562 4.79 -1.82 -17.46
C MET A 562 5.06 -1.45 -18.94
N MET A 563 4.56 -2.29 -19.84
CA MET A 563 4.73 -2.10 -21.29
C MET A 563 3.92 -0.90 -21.80
N PRO A 564 4.41 -0.20 -22.83
CA PRO A 564 3.61 0.79 -23.55
C PRO A 564 2.35 0.18 -24.13
N THR A 565 1.21 0.86 -23.93
CA THR A 565 -0.08 0.43 -24.48
C THR A 565 -0.53 1.42 -25.53
N TYR A 566 -0.84 0.93 -26.71
CA TYR A 566 -1.34 1.72 -27.84
C TYR A 566 -2.86 1.57 -27.93
N SER A 567 -3.55 2.69 -28.01
CA SER A 567 -5.00 2.71 -28.17
C SER A 567 -5.46 3.65 -29.27
N VAL A 568 -6.46 3.20 -30.04
CA VAL A 568 -7.18 4.03 -31.01
C VAL A 568 -8.66 3.95 -30.69
N GLY A 569 -9.30 5.09 -30.55
CA GLY A 569 -10.70 5.22 -30.24
C GLY A 569 -11.44 6.05 -31.28
N LEU A 570 -12.67 5.66 -31.58
CA LEU A 570 -13.61 6.41 -32.40
C LEU A 570 -14.87 6.68 -31.59
N ASN A 571 -15.20 7.96 -31.42
CA ASN A 571 -16.43 8.39 -30.75
C ASN A 571 -17.36 9.02 -31.78
N ILE A 572 -18.58 8.51 -31.91
CA ILE A 572 -19.60 8.97 -32.85
C ILE A 572 -20.85 9.31 -32.06
N ASN A 573 -21.33 10.56 -32.20
CA ASN A 573 -22.61 11.00 -31.68
C ASN A 573 -23.57 11.27 -32.85
N PHE A 574 -24.72 10.67 -32.79
CA PHE A 574 -25.77 10.74 -33.82
C PHE A 574 -26.76 11.89 -33.55
#